data_921567fdff9c807a25e39cd4f2b494e6
#
_entry.id   921567fdff9c807a25e39cd4f2b494e6
#
_cell.length_a   1.000
_cell.length_b   1.000
_cell.length_c   1.000
_cell.angle_alpha   90.00
_cell.angle_beta   90.00
_cell.angle_gamma   90.00
#
_symmetry.space_group_name_H-M   'P 1'
#
loop_
_entity.id
_entity.type
_entity.pdbx_description
1 polymer ?
#
loop_
_entity_poly.entity_id
_entity_poly.type
_entity_poly.pdbx_seq_one_letter_code
_entity_poly.pdbx_strand_id
1 'polypeptide(L)'
;MKTFFYFIFLTFITAITAQESDTLTTRYKVLAKGSLFVTGNNILNRQEKKTSANDPNNDISGSRSNDDLTMEYIDIDRDKHTFSSSSSSVIIPKKSKILFAGLYWTATYPFERGEKKGDKISIVDTRREPVEEVLLKLPKGKYTPIKGEFVFDGNTDSRFIGKNAPYIVFADITSLVQNAKRYDGDYTVANIRSAKGSIEEGACAGWSLVIAYENTQDPLRKIEVKDGFIEVKNSKDIIFNNFKIPSSRKEVFPILIGGALDADLQQGENKIGVFSKKVGVYLETKTRKVKNFLNSSITYAEDYWENRKPNSKNTLGFDIFSLEVPNYDFEIFPIGGDFLRVNFSTTKNNFYTFLLGLAIDTEENISLRDAEVDKILGKPTQKQVSTPTDNVAQTTPKESSPISNVSQPATPKNNTANTSVAPNKPETIPSNVHRISAENVKKGFYLILGAYSNKQNAEKYMFNLRQKGVHAEGSFFYPTKNLYYAYSYYVSSYEEALKKQKEVNSIKNGKPELEKIKDVWILIVE
;
A
#
# COMPACT_ATOMS: atom_id res chain seq x y z
N MET A 1 -44.00 65.34 -9.82
CA MET A 1 -43.46 64.13 -10.43
C MET A 1 -42.44 63.51 -9.48
N LYS A 2 -42.82 62.41 -8.83
CA LYS A 2 -41.94 61.63 -7.93
C LYS A 2 -41.51 60.38 -8.71
N THR A 3 -40.23 60.33 -9.06
CA THR A 3 -39.62 59.18 -9.75
C THR A 3 -39.23 58.11 -8.74
N PHE A 4 -39.85 56.94 -8.78
CA PHE A 4 -39.50 55.78 -7.97
C PHE A 4 -38.41 55.00 -8.69
N PHE A 5 -37.23 54.84 -8.09
CA PHE A 5 -36.18 53.95 -8.53
C PHE A 5 -36.42 52.56 -7.91
N TYR A 6 -36.72 51.58 -8.75
CA TYR A 6 -36.74 50.18 -8.34
C TYR A 6 -35.31 49.62 -8.41
N PHE A 7 -34.74 49.25 -7.26
CA PHE A 7 -33.51 48.50 -7.19
C PHE A 7 -33.87 47.02 -7.29
N ILE A 8 -33.56 46.38 -8.43
CA ILE A 8 -33.65 44.93 -8.58
C ILE A 8 -32.40 44.29 -7.94
N PHE A 9 -32.57 43.65 -6.80
CA PHE A 9 -31.54 42.84 -6.16
C PHE A 9 -31.46 41.49 -6.91
N LEU A 10 -30.46 41.31 -7.77
CA LEU A 10 -30.17 40.03 -8.44
C LEU A 10 -29.40 39.17 -7.43
N THR A 11 -30.07 38.26 -6.72
CA THR A 11 -29.43 37.24 -5.93
C THR A 11 -28.81 36.19 -6.85
N PHE A 12 -27.50 36.23 -7.02
CA PHE A 12 -26.77 35.12 -7.61
C PHE A 12 -26.82 33.92 -6.63
N ILE A 13 -27.69 32.97 -6.92
CA ILE A 13 -27.63 31.63 -6.31
C ILE A 13 -26.48 30.93 -7.05
N THR A 14 -25.30 30.90 -6.44
CA THR A 14 -24.26 29.96 -6.82
C THR A 14 -24.75 28.57 -6.45
N ALA A 15 -25.24 27.83 -7.43
CA ALA A 15 -25.45 26.39 -7.29
C ALA A 15 -24.07 25.77 -7.05
N ILE A 16 -23.79 25.41 -5.80
CA ILE A 16 -22.71 24.50 -5.47
C ILE A 16 -23.16 23.16 -6.05
N THR A 17 -22.69 22.82 -7.24
CA THR A 17 -22.83 21.45 -7.75
C THR A 17 -22.00 20.58 -6.82
N ALA A 18 -22.68 19.79 -5.98
CA ALA A 18 -22.05 18.70 -5.29
C ALA A 18 -21.37 17.83 -6.36
N GLN A 19 -20.06 17.86 -6.40
CA GLN A 19 -19.27 17.05 -7.32
C GLN A 19 -19.51 15.61 -6.91
N GLU A 20 -20.09 14.80 -7.79
CA GLU A 20 -20.14 13.34 -7.60
C GLU A 20 -18.71 12.84 -7.45
N SER A 21 -18.30 12.60 -6.20
CA SER A 21 -16.94 12.33 -5.83
C SER A 21 -16.62 10.84 -5.90
N ASP A 22 -16.68 10.25 -7.07
CA ASP A 22 -16.23 8.87 -7.30
C ASP A 22 -14.87 8.86 -8.03
N THR A 23 -13.99 9.76 -7.61
CA THR A 23 -12.67 9.96 -8.22
C THR A 23 -11.64 10.46 -7.21
N LEU A 24 -10.36 10.19 -7.49
CA LEU A 24 -9.23 10.84 -6.82
C LEU A 24 -8.64 11.91 -7.72
N THR A 25 -8.51 13.13 -7.20
CA THR A 25 -7.93 14.29 -7.89
C THR A 25 -6.54 14.60 -7.35
N THR A 26 -5.70 15.28 -8.14
CA THR A 26 -4.35 15.64 -7.69
C THR A 26 -4.41 16.70 -6.60
N ARG A 27 -3.99 16.33 -5.40
CA ARG A 27 -3.83 17.22 -4.23
C ARG A 27 -2.47 17.93 -4.27
N TYR A 28 -1.44 17.19 -4.57
CA TYR A 28 -0.07 17.70 -4.62
C TYR A 28 0.74 17.04 -5.72
N LYS A 29 1.57 17.80 -6.43
CA LYS A 29 2.53 17.26 -7.39
C LYS A 29 3.78 18.11 -7.46
N VAL A 30 4.93 17.45 -7.62
CA VAL A 30 6.23 18.11 -7.75
C VAL A 30 7.21 17.22 -8.54
N LEU A 31 8.19 17.88 -9.17
CA LEU A 31 9.38 17.24 -9.70
C LEU A 31 10.55 17.54 -8.75
N ALA A 32 11.08 16.53 -8.08
CA ALA A 32 12.16 16.68 -7.09
C ALA A 32 13.02 15.43 -6.98
N LYS A 33 14.27 15.63 -6.57
CA LYS A 33 15.09 14.52 -6.04
C LYS A 33 14.53 14.19 -4.67
N GLY A 34 13.80 13.08 -4.55
CA GLY A 34 13.09 12.79 -3.30
C GLY A 34 12.09 11.65 -3.44
N SER A 35 11.19 11.55 -2.47
CA SER A 35 10.21 10.48 -2.44
C SER A 35 8.95 10.82 -1.63
N LEU A 36 8.06 9.83 -1.50
CA LEU A 36 6.89 9.83 -0.65
C LEU A 36 7.11 8.93 0.57
N PHE A 37 6.52 9.33 1.68
CA PHE A 37 6.37 8.51 2.86
C PHE A 37 4.94 8.66 3.37
N VAL A 38 4.33 7.55 3.80
CA VAL A 38 3.04 7.56 4.47
C VAL A 38 3.13 6.82 5.79
N THR A 39 2.48 7.37 6.80
CA THR A 39 2.31 6.74 8.11
C THR A 39 0.92 7.08 8.65
N GLY A 40 0.52 6.42 9.71
CA GLY A 40 -0.77 6.67 10.35
C GLY A 40 -1.12 5.57 11.35
N ASN A 41 -2.32 5.65 11.91
CA ASN A 41 -2.83 4.61 12.77
C ASN A 41 -4.37 4.60 12.78
N ASN A 42 -4.95 3.47 13.17
CA ASN A 42 -6.36 3.40 13.50
C ASN A 42 -6.65 4.14 14.83
N ILE A 43 -7.90 4.57 15.01
CA ILE A 43 -8.37 5.26 16.22
C ILE A 43 -9.50 4.48 16.93
N LEU A 44 -10.01 3.46 16.29
CA LEU A 44 -10.94 2.49 16.86
C LEU A 44 -10.29 1.12 16.99
N ASN A 45 -10.66 0.40 18.03
CA ASN A 45 -10.29 -1.00 18.22
C ASN A 45 -11.39 -1.72 19.01
N ARG A 46 -11.29 -3.05 19.08
CA ARG A 46 -12.23 -3.87 19.84
C ARG A 46 -12.10 -3.64 21.34
N GLN A 47 -13.23 -3.55 22.02
CA GLN A 47 -13.33 -3.52 23.48
C GLN A 47 -14.09 -4.78 23.94
N GLU A 48 -13.42 -5.64 24.68
CA GLU A 48 -13.98 -6.89 25.22
C GLU A 48 -13.67 -7.01 26.71
N LYS A 49 -14.25 -8.01 27.39
CA LYS A 49 -14.06 -8.21 28.85
C LYS A 49 -12.59 -8.35 29.27
N LYS A 50 -11.71 -8.88 28.38
CA LYS A 50 -10.30 -9.17 28.66
C LYS A 50 -9.32 -8.34 27.82
N THR A 51 -9.80 -7.48 26.91
CA THR A 51 -8.96 -6.66 26.02
C THR A 51 -9.42 -5.23 26.05
N SER A 52 -8.49 -4.31 26.16
CA SER A 52 -8.74 -2.88 26.01
C SER A 52 -8.61 -2.46 24.56
N ALA A 53 -9.33 -1.41 24.15
CA ALA A 53 -9.11 -0.78 22.85
C ALA A 53 -7.65 -0.32 22.66
N ASN A 54 -6.93 -0.04 23.74
CA ASN A 54 -5.52 0.34 23.72
C ASN A 54 -4.55 -0.82 23.49
N ASP A 55 -5.02 -2.07 23.58
CA ASP A 55 -4.18 -3.24 23.33
C ASP A 55 -4.06 -3.51 21.83
N PRO A 56 -2.86 -3.90 21.34
CA PRO A 56 -2.70 -4.24 19.93
C PRO A 56 -3.64 -5.40 19.51
N ASN A 57 -4.33 -5.23 18.41
CA ASN A 57 -5.10 -6.30 17.79
C ASN A 57 -4.22 -7.08 16.81
N ASN A 58 -3.73 -8.24 17.25
CA ASN A 58 -2.88 -9.12 16.44
C ASN A 58 -3.61 -10.36 15.90
N ASP A 59 -4.94 -10.36 15.99
CA ASP A 59 -5.76 -11.41 15.38
C ASP A 59 -5.85 -11.20 13.87
N ILE A 60 -5.05 -11.97 13.14
CA ILE A 60 -5.03 -12.04 11.68
C ILE A 60 -5.67 -13.32 11.14
N SER A 61 -6.40 -14.07 11.98
CA SER A 61 -7.13 -15.27 11.55
C SER A 61 -8.29 -14.92 10.62
N GLY A 62 -8.81 -13.68 10.77
CA GLY A 62 -9.98 -13.22 10.06
C GLY A 62 -11.27 -13.93 10.49
N SER A 63 -11.31 -14.54 11.66
CA SER A 63 -12.50 -15.24 12.17
C SER A 63 -13.66 -14.29 12.54
N ARG A 64 -13.34 -12.99 12.72
CA ARG A 64 -14.32 -11.94 13.03
C ARG A 64 -13.95 -10.66 12.29
N SER A 65 -14.95 -9.96 11.79
CA SER A 65 -14.85 -8.63 11.20
C SER A 65 -15.21 -7.54 12.23
N ASN A 66 -15.14 -6.29 11.85
CA ASN A 66 -15.45 -5.16 12.75
C ASN A 66 -16.95 -5.09 13.13
N ASP A 67 -17.86 -5.62 12.30
CA ASP A 67 -19.29 -5.74 12.56
C ASP A 67 -19.64 -6.80 13.63
N ASP A 68 -18.76 -7.77 13.87
CA ASP A 68 -18.89 -8.75 14.97
C ASP A 68 -18.44 -8.20 16.33
N LEU A 69 -17.85 -7.02 16.36
CA LEU A 69 -17.12 -6.49 17.51
C LEU A 69 -17.81 -5.28 18.13
N THR A 70 -17.59 -5.10 19.42
CA THR A 70 -17.89 -3.82 20.08
C THR A 70 -16.69 -2.91 19.95
N MET A 71 -16.84 -1.81 19.21
CA MET A 71 -15.75 -0.87 18.91
C MET A 71 -15.70 0.25 19.94
N GLU A 72 -14.49 0.61 20.37
CA GLU A 72 -14.26 1.72 21.28
C GLU A 72 -13.01 2.51 20.88
N TYR A 73 -12.90 3.76 21.33
CA TYR A 73 -11.77 4.61 21.02
C TYR A 73 -10.47 4.08 21.63
N ILE A 74 -9.42 4.11 20.83
CA ILE A 74 -8.05 4.04 21.31
C ILE A 74 -7.72 5.38 21.96
N ASP A 75 -7.16 5.34 23.17
CA ASP A 75 -6.68 6.52 23.90
C ASP A 75 -5.38 6.17 24.63
N ILE A 76 -4.25 6.45 23.96
CA ILE A 76 -2.91 6.02 24.44
C ILE A 76 -2.31 6.95 25.49
N ASP A 77 -2.76 8.19 25.58
CA ASP A 77 -2.10 9.20 26.41
C ASP A 77 -2.86 9.53 27.71
N ARG A 78 -4.13 9.11 27.79
CA ARG A 78 -4.99 9.35 28.96
C ARG A 78 -5.07 10.84 29.37
N ASP A 79 -4.89 11.74 28.39
CA ASP A 79 -5.07 13.17 28.62
C ASP A 79 -6.56 13.47 28.75
N LYS A 80 -6.97 14.15 29.83
CA LYS A 80 -8.38 14.48 30.07
C LYS A 80 -9.00 15.38 28.99
N HIS A 81 -8.20 15.98 28.13
CA HIS A 81 -8.65 16.82 27.01
C HIS A 81 -8.79 16.03 25.70
N THR A 82 -8.41 14.75 25.69
CA THR A 82 -8.58 13.87 24.55
C THR A 82 -9.56 12.75 24.92
N PHE A 83 -10.41 12.36 23.97
CA PHE A 83 -11.29 11.18 24.12
C PHE A 83 -10.81 10.03 23.24
N SER A 84 -9.90 10.30 22.32
CA SER A 84 -9.24 9.30 21.49
C SER A 84 -7.84 9.79 21.14
N SER A 85 -6.87 8.88 21.09
CA SER A 85 -5.50 9.21 20.65
C SER A 85 -4.77 7.96 20.17
N SER A 86 -4.01 8.10 19.07
CA SER A 86 -3.07 7.08 18.60
C SER A 86 -1.85 7.72 17.95
N SER A 87 -0.72 7.00 17.89
CA SER A 87 0.52 7.55 17.34
C SER A 87 1.16 6.67 16.28
N SER A 88 1.92 7.30 15.40
CA SER A 88 2.79 6.63 14.44
C SER A 88 4.02 7.49 14.13
N SER A 89 5.16 6.84 13.84
CA SER A 89 6.41 7.54 13.60
C SER A 89 6.57 7.92 12.13
N VAL A 90 7.15 9.09 11.89
CA VAL A 90 7.73 9.48 10.60
C VAL A 90 9.20 9.09 10.61
N ILE A 91 9.62 8.30 9.60
CA ILE A 91 10.99 7.85 9.41
C ILE A 91 11.37 8.10 7.95
N ILE A 92 12.05 9.22 7.69
CA ILE A 92 12.55 9.59 6.36
C ILE A 92 14.06 9.88 6.44
N PRO A 93 14.80 9.88 5.31
CA PRO A 93 16.25 10.10 5.32
C PRO A 93 16.63 11.40 6.04
N LYS A 94 17.73 11.36 6.79
CA LYS A 94 18.25 12.56 7.46
C LYS A 94 18.56 13.67 6.45
N LYS A 95 18.40 14.93 6.87
CA LYS A 95 18.61 16.13 6.04
C LYS A 95 17.63 16.26 4.87
N SER A 96 16.54 15.52 4.87
CA SER A 96 15.46 15.73 3.92
C SER A 96 14.79 17.08 4.17
N LYS A 97 14.37 17.73 3.07
CA LYS A 97 13.54 18.93 3.11
C LYS A 97 12.09 18.50 2.87
N ILE A 98 11.20 18.90 3.78
CA ILE A 98 9.78 18.63 3.61
C ILE A 98 9.23 19.53 2.51
N LEU A 99 8.61 18.94 1.50
CA LEU A 99 7.96 19.63 0.39
C LEU A 99 6.45 19.74 0.59
N PHE A 100 5.86 18.68 1.18
CA PHE A 100 4.43 18.59 1.48
C PHE A 100 4.23 17.69 2.70
N ALA A 101 3.28 18.06 3.55
CA ALA A 101 2.79 17.23 4.64
C ALA A 101 1.26 17.36 4.74
N GLY A 102 0.55 16.32 4.29
CA GLY A 102 -0.90 16.24 4.31
C GLY A 102 -1.40 15.32 5.41
N LEU A 103 -2.19 15.84 6.33
CA LEU A 103 -2.86 15.06 7.37
C LEU A 103 -4.29 14.75 6.91
N TYR A 104 -4.64 13.48 6.88
CA TYR A 104 -5.99 12.98 6.62
C TYR A 104 -6.52 12.28 7.85
N TRP A 105 -7.79 12.49 8.17
CA TRP A 105 -8.51 11.65 9.13
C TRP A 105 -9.86 11.28 8.58
N THR A 106 -10.28 10.08 8.93
CA THR A 106 -11.44 9.46 8.31
C THR A 106 -12.07 8.44 9.24
N ALA A 107 -13.37 8.29 9.17
CA ALA A 107 -14.12 7.27 9.88
C ALA A 107 -15.48 7.03 9.22
N THR A 108 -16.11 5.93 9.57
CA THR A 108 -17.57 5.78 9.43
C THR A 108 -18.25 6.41 10.64
N TYR A 109 -19.11 7.44 10.42
CA TYR A 109 -19.71 8.22 11.50
C TYR A 109 -21.10 8.76 11.15
N PRO A 110 -22.10 7.88 11.02
CA PRO A 110 -23.50 8.32 10.84
C PRO A 110 -24.17 8.76 12.13
N PHE A 111 -23.70 8.27 13.30
CA PHE A 111 -24.20 8.53 14.65
C PHE A 111 -23.12 8.19 15.68
N GLU A 112 -23.34 8.56 16.95
CA GLU A 112 -22.31 8.43 18.00
C GLU A 112 -22.17 6.98 18.50
N ARG A 113 -23.30 6.23 18.74
CA ARG A 113 -23.21 4.93 19.37
C ARG A 113 -24.32 3.96 18.98
N GLY A 114 -23.92 2.73 18.71
CA GLY A 114 -24.81 1.58 18.60
C GLY A 114 -24.62 0.57 19.72
N GLU A 115 -25.65 -0.23 20.02
CA GLU A 115 -25.61 -1.33 20.98
C GLU A 115 -26.27 -2.59 20.43
N LYS A 116 -25.67 -3.75 20.73
CA LYS A 116 -26.23 -5.05 20.39
C LYS A 116 -26.99 -5.63 21.59
N LYS A 117 -28.27 -5.99 21.37
CA LYS A 117 -29.09 -6.72 22.34
C LYS A 117 -29.63 -7.99 21.69
N GLY A 118 -29.08 -9.14 22.09
CA GLY A 118 -29.29 -10.38 21.34
C GLY A 118 -28.69 -10.29 19.95
N ASP A 119 -29.47 -10.58 18.91
CA ASP A 119 -29.02 -10.50 17.50
C ASP A 119 -29.34 -9.15 16.85
N LYS A 120 -29.97 -8.22 17.58
CA LYS A 120 -30.39 -6.92 17.05
C LYS A 120 -29.41 -5.83 17.47
N ILE A 121 -28.92 -5.09 16.50
CA ILE A 121 -28.18 -3.83 16.70
C ILE A 121 -29.19 -2.67 16.65
N SER A 122 -29.06 -1.72 17.55
CA SER A 122 -29.90 -0.52 17.62
C SER A 122 -29.05 0.71 17.94
N ILE A 123 -29.41 1.84 17.35
CA ILE A 123 -28.78 3.12 17.63
C ILE A 123 -29.28 3.63 18.99
N VAL A 124 -28.38 3.91 19.91
CA VAL A 124 -28.70 4.41 21.26
C VAL A 124 -28.27 5.87 21.46
N ASP A 125 -27.40 6.38 20.60
CA ASP A 125 -27.04 7.80 20.56
C ASP A 125 -26.98 8.26 19.10
N THR A 126 -27.93 9.07 18.68
CA THR A 126 -28.12 9.54 17.30
C THR A 126 -27.34 10.81 16.98
N ARG A 127 -26.62 11.40 17.96
CA ARG A 127 -25.84 12.62 17.73
C ARG A 127 -24.74 12.37 16.70
N ARG A 128 -24.42 13.41 15.96
CA ARG A 128 -23.23 13.50 15.12
C ARG A 128 -22.57 14.85 15.35
N GLU A 129 -21.45 14.82 16.00
CA GLU A 129 -20.69 16.01 16.32
C GLU A 129 -19.80 16.43 15.12
N PRO A 130 -19.36 17.70 15.05
CA PRO A 130 -18.41 18.15 14.03
C PRO A 130 -17.13 17.31 14.01
N VAL A 131 -16.59 17.08 12.80
CA VAL A 131 -15.43 16.21 12.57
C VAL A 131 -14.23 16.93 11.95
N GLU A 132 -14.37 18.23 11.64
CA GLU A 132 -13.37 19.03 10.92
C GLU A 132 -12.17 19.42 11.76
N GLU A 133 -12.18 19.18 13.08
CA GLU A 133 -11.08 19.54 13.96
C GLU A 133 -10.56 18.33 14.73
N VAL A 134 -9.23 18.20 14.76
CA VAL A 134 -8.49 17.20 15.54
C VAL A 134 -7.35 17.85 16.29
N LEU A 135 -6.75 17.15 17.24
CA LEU A 135 -5.53 17.58 17.93
C LEU A 135 -4.32 16.82 17.37
N LEU A 136 -3.30 17.56 16.93
CA LEU A 136 -2.04 17.01 16.46
C LEU A 136 -0.91 17.33 17.42
N LYS A 137 -0.13 16.32 17.77
CA LYS A 137 1.12 16.48 18.53
C LYS A 137 2.30 16.01 17.68
N LEU A 138 3.17 16.93 17.31
CA LEU A 138 4.42 16.65 16.60
C LEU A 138 5.45 16.00 17.54
N PRO A 139 6.54 15.41 17.02
CA PRO A 139 7.61 14.84 17.83
C PRO A 139 8.13 15.80 18.87
N LYS A 140 8.04 15.40 20.16
CA LYS A 140 8.43 16.21 21.33
C LYS A 140 7.64 17.53 21.49
N GLY A 141 6.53 17.69 20.77
CA GLY A 141 5.64 18.87 20.84
C GLY A 141 4.51 18.70 21.86
N LYS A 142 3.58 19.65 21.81
CA LYS A 142 2.29 19.64 22.52
C LYS A 142 1.17 19.49 21.50
N TYR A 143 -0.01 19.15 21.95
CA TYR A 143 -1.20 19.18 21.12
C TYR A 143 -1.50 20.57 20.58
N THR A 144 -1.80 20.62 19.30
CA THR A 144 -2.21 21.82 18.55
C THR A 144 -3.50 21.48 17.82
N PRO A 145 -4.56 22.30 17.93
CA PRO A 145 -5.76 22.11 17.13
C PRO A 145 -5.44 22.25 15.64
N ILE A 146 -5.94 21.32 14.85
CA ILE A 146 -5.84 21.33 13.39
C ILE A 146 -7.24 21.27 12.83
N LYS A 147 -7.61 22.30 12.09
CA LYS A 147 -8.87 22.37 11.35
C LYS A 147 -8.61 21.95 9.89
N GLY A 148 -9.41 21.04 9.40
CA GLY A 148 -9.35 20.56 8.02
C GLY A 148 -10.58 20.95 7.20
N GLU A 149 -10.56 20.55 5.95
CA GLU A 149 -11.66 20.67 4.99
C GLU A 149 -12.17 19.27 4.61
N PHE A 150 -13.46 19.14 4.37
CA PHE A 150 -14.01 17.89 3.86
C PHE A 150 -13.47 17.59 2.46
N VAL A 151 -12.89 16.41 2.31
CA VAL A 151 -12.66 15.77 1.02
C VAL A 151 -13.94 15.03 0.59
N PHE A 152 -14.62 14.43 1.59
CA PHE A 152 -15.90 13.74 1.41
C PHE A 152 -16.68 13.69 2.72
N ASP A 153 -18.00 13.87 2.64
CA ASP A 153 -18.92 13.60 3.76
C ASP A 153 -20.12 12.75 3.29
N GLY A 154 -20.10 11.48 3.64
CA GLY A 154 -21.17 10.52 3.30
C GLY A 154 -22.54 10.88 3.89
N ASN A 155 -22.61 11.66 4.97
CA ASN A 155 -23.90 12.10 5.51
C ASN A 155 -24.64 13.09 4.60
N THR A 156 -23.95 13.71 3.69
CA THR A 156 -24.54 14.60 2.66
C THR A 156 -24.72 13.91 1.32
N ASP A 157 -24.24 12.67 1.18
CA ASP A 157 -24.31 11.88 -0.04
C ASP A 157 -25.49 10.88 0.00
N SER A 158 -26.35 10.94 -0.99
CA SER A 158 -27.57 10.10 -1.07
C SER A 158 -27.31 8.60 -1.04
N ARG A 159 -26.09 8.15 -1.41
CA ARG A 159 -25.67 6.75 -1.37
C ARG A 159 -25.61 6.17 0.04
N PHE A 160 -25.40 7.06 1.03
CA PHE A 160 -25.16 6.67 2.43
C PHE A 160 -26.27 7.09 3.39
N ILE A 161 -27.38 7.66 2.90
CA ILE A 161 -28.53 8.00 3.76
C ILE A 161 -29.03 6.74 4.47
N GLY A 162 -29.04 6.77 5.79
CA GLY A 162 -29.45 5.65 6.65
C GLY A 162 -28.48 4.47 6.69
N LYS A 163 -27.26 4.65 6.21
CA LYS A 163 -26.19 3.65 6.22
C LYS A 163 -24.99 4.11 7.05
N ASN A 164 -23.96 3.27 7.11
CA ASN A 164 -22.70 3.57 7.77
C ASN A 164 -21.85 4.56 6.95
N ALA A 165 -22.19 5.85 7.04
CA ALA A 165 -21.63 6.92 6.20
C ALA A 165 -20.18 7.24 6.52
N PRO A 166 -19.22 7.10 5.58
CA PRO A 166 -17.85 7.51 5.79
C PRO A 166 -17.67 9.03 5.63
N TYR A 167 -16.67 9.59 6.29
CA TYR A 167 -16.17 10.93 6.01
C TYR A 167 -14.65 10.91 5.81
N ILE A 168 -14.12 11.87 5.05
CA ILE A 168 -12.70 12.13 4.88
C ILE A 168 -12.46 13.62 5.04
N VAL A 169 -11.54 14.00 5.92
CA VAL A 169 -11.11 15.38 6.14
C VAL A 169 -9.60 15.47 5.89
N PHE A 170 -9.18 16.57 5.30
CA PHE A 170 -7.79 16.88 4.97
C PHE A 170 -7.35 18.20 5.58
N ALA A 171 -6.10 18.25 6.04
CA ALA A 171 -5.42 19.49 6.42
C ALA A 171 -4.00 19.51 5.85
N ASP A 172 -3.62 20.60 5.19
CA ASP A 172 -2.23 20.88 4.85
C ASP A 172 -1.49 21.38 6.08
N ILE A 173 -0.60 20.55 6.60
CA ILE A 173 0.24 20.86 7.76
C ILE A 173 1.71 21.07 7.37
N THR A 174 2.00 21.33 6.09
CA THR A 174 3.35 21.48 5.57
C THR A 174 4.16 22.52 6.34
N SER A 175 3.63 23.71 6.50
CA SER A 175 4.30 24.78 7.25
C SER A 175 4.55 24.42 8.71
N LEU A 176 3.61 23.70 9.34
CA LEU A 176 3.76 23.27 10.72
C LEU A 176 4.91 22.26 10.86
N VAL A 177 5.02 21.30 9.94
CA VAL A 177 6.09 20.29 9.94
C VAL A 177 7.44 20.90 9.57
N GLN A 178 7.48 21.80 8.58
CA GLN A 178 8.71 22.52 8.18
C GLN A 178 9.28 23.37 9.31
N ASN A 179 8.43 24.01 10.12
CA ASN A 179 8.84 24.86 11.25
C ASN A 179 9.08 24.06 12.54
N ALA A 180 8.85 22.76 12.54
CA ALA A 180 9.08 21.92 13.70
C ALA A 180 10.59 21.79 14.00
N LYS A 181 10.96 21.77 15.28
CA LYS A 181 12.35 21.49 15.70
C LYS A 181 12.86 20.15 15.20
N ARG A 182 11.96 19.23 14.94
CA ARG A 182 12.22 17.89 14.47
C ARG A 182 10.99 17.37 13.71
N TYR A 183 11.18 16.90 12.48
CA TYR A 183 10.12 16.32 11.67
C TYR A 183 10.06 14.77 11.76
N ASP A 184 11.16 14.12 12.15
CA ASP A 184 11.24 12.67 12.36
C ASP A 184 10.85 12.29 13.79
N GLY A 185 10.14 11.17 13.96
CA GLY A 185 9.67 10.66 15.25
C GLY A 185 8.15 10.54 15.34
N ASP A 186 7.64 10.40 16.56
CA ASP A 186 6.24 10.07 16.81
C ASP A 186 5.32 11.28 16.65
N TYR A 187 4.36 11.16 15.76
CA TYR A 187 3.19 12.01 15.61
C TYR A 187 2.02 11.36 16.34
N THR A 188 1.25 12.13 17.09
CA THR A 188 0.02 11.65 17.73
C THR A 188 -1.15 12.48 17.24
N VAL A 189 -2.21 11.81 16.78
CA VAL A 189 -3.47 12.45 16.44
C VAL A 189 -4.52 12.03 17.45
N ALA A 190 -5.30 12.99 17.93
CA ALA A 190 -6.31 12.81 18.95
C ALA A 190 -7.63 13.47 18.55
N ASN A 191 -8.72 13.03 19.17
CA ASN A 191 -10.08 13.57 19.00
C ASN A 191 -10.67 13.38 17.61
N ILE A 192 -10.29 12.28 16.91
CA ILE A 192 -11.00 11.85 15.71
C ILE A 192 -12.30 11.17 16.16
N ARG A 193 -13.44 11.60 15.59
CA ARG A 193 -14.75 11.05 15.90
C ARG A 193 -15.11 9.90 14.97
N SER A 194 -15.79 8.91 15.51
CA SER A 194 -16.31 7.76 14.80
C SER A 194 -17.51 7.18 15.53
N ALA A 195 -18.35 6.45 14.83
CA ALA A 195 -19.36 5.61 15.48
C ALA A 195 -18.67 4.53 16.33
N LYS A 196 -19.20 4.28 17.52
CA LYS A 196 -18.68 3.28 18.45
C LYS A 196 -19.76 2.38 19.04
N GLY A 197 -19.34 1.34 19.73
CA GLY A 197 -20.21 0.26 20.18
C GLY A 197 -20.35 -0.82 19.12
N SER A 198 -21.51 -1.45 19.02
CA SER A 198 -21.84 -2.42 17.97
C SER A 198 -22.56 -1.71 16.84
N ILE A 199 -22.00 -1.75 15.64
CA ILE A 199 -22.49 -1.02 14.47
C ILE A 199 -22.81 -2.03 13.38
N GLU A 200 -23.98 -1.89 12.76
CA GLU A 200 -24.31 -2.65 11.56
C GLU A 200 -23.34 -2.28 10.42
N GLU A 201 -22.83 -3.26 9.70
CA GLU A 201 -21.74 -3.11 8.71
C GLU A 201 -20.39 -2.68 9.34
N GLY A 202 -20.26 -2.72 10.68
CA GLY A 202 -19.03 -2.39 11.38
C GLY A 202 -18.70 -0.89 11.43
N ALA A 203 -17.65 -0.54 12.16
CA ALA A 203 -17.10 0.82 12.16
C ALA A 203 -15.58 0.78 11.99
N CYS A 204 -15.05 1.68 11.19
CA CYS A 204 -13.62 1.85 11.00
C CYS A 204 -13.23 3.33 11.07
N ALA A 205 -12.05 3.60 11.61
CA ALA A 205 -11.55 4.95 11.74
C ALA A 205 -10.03 4.98 11.88
N GLY A 206 -9.40 6.05 11.36
CA GLY A 206 -7.98 6.25 11.48
C GLY A 206 -7.52 7.58 10.87
N TRP A 207 -6.21 7.75 10.84
CA TRP A 207 -5.56 8.91 10.24
C TRP A 207 -4.33 8.50 9.46
N SER A 208 -4.01 9.29 8.43
CA SER A 208 -2.83 9.13 7.59
C SER A 208 -2.07 10.45 7.50
N LEU A 209 -0.76 10.39 7.61
CA LEU A 209 0.15 11.51 7.34
C LEU A 209 1.00 11.17 6.12
N VAL A 210 0.79 11.92 5.04
CA VAL A 210 1.57 11.81 3.80
C VAL A 210 2.63 12.88 3.79
N ILE A 211 3.86 12.50 3.53
CA ILE A 211 4.99 13.42 3.41
C ILE A 211 5.65 13.25 2.05
N ALA A 212 5.72 14.33 1.26
CA ALA A 212 6.66 14.42 0.15
C ALA A 212 7.91 15.15 0.64
N TYR A 213 9.07 14.59 0.35
CA TYR A 213 10.34 15.16 0.77
C TYR A 213 11.36 15.21 -0.35
N GLU A 214 12.25 16.19 -0.29
CA GLU A 214 13.43 16.29 -1.14
C GLU A 214 14.67 15.78 -0.38
N ASN A 215 15.48 14.97 -1.05
CA ASN A 215 16.76 14.50 -0.56
C ASN A 215 17.71 14.32 -1.75
N THR A 216 18.90 14.92 -1.68
CA THR A 216 19.86 14.93 -2.80
C THR A 216 20.41 13.55 -3.16
N GLN A 217 20.25 12.56 -2.30
CA GLN A 217 20.67 11.19 -2.56
C GLN A 217 19.62 10.38 -3.33
N ASP A 218 18.39 10.86 -3.38
CA ASP A 218 17.32 10.24 -4.14
C ASP A 218 17.41 10.59 -5.64
N PRO A 219 16.90 9.73 -6.53
CA PRO A 219 16.74 10.07 -7.93
C PRO A 219 15.72 11.19 -8.14
N LEU A 220 15.79 11.83 -9.31
CA LEU A 220 14.76 12.76 -9.74
C LEU A 220 13.47 11.97 -10.01
N ARG A 221 12.40 12.35 -9.33
CA ARG A 221 11.08 11.72 -9.45
C ARG A 221 9.98 12.73 -9.70
N LYS A 222 8.99 12.31 -10.47
CA LYS A 222 7.67 12.90 -10.34
C LYS A 222 7.02 12.31 -9.09
N ILE A 223 6.64 13.20 -8.18
CA ILE A 223 5.94 12.87 -6.94
C ILE A 223 4.53 13.45 -7.05
N GLU A 224 3.52 12.60 -6.92
CA GLU A 224 2.12 13.03 -7.02
C GLU A 224 1.29 12.35 -5.93
N VAL A 225 0.45 13.13 -5.25
CA VAL A 225 -0.54 12.66 -4.27
C VAL A 225 -1.93 13.01 -4.80
N LYS A 226 -2.79 12.02 -4.85
CA LYS A 226 -4.21 12.15 -5.21
C LYS A 226 -5.07 11.80 -4.01
N ASP A 227 -6.11 12.58 -3.79
CA ASP A 227 -7.13 12.32 -2.79
C ASP A 227 -8.54 12.54 -3.34
N GLY A 228 -9.52 12.06 -2.60
CA GLY A 228 -10.92 12.09 -2.97
C GLY A 228 -11.68 10.98 -2.26
N PHE A 229 -12.72 10.49 -2.91
CA PHE A 229 -13.48 9.34 -2.44
C PHE A 229 -13.89 8.48 -3.63
N ILE A 230 -13.63 7.20 -3.53
CA ILE A 230 -14.10 6.20 -4.49
C ILE A 230 -14.70 5.02 -3.73
N GLU A 231 -15.96 4.71 -4.00
CA GLU A 231 -16.57 3.46 -3.63
C GLU A 231 -16.26 2.41 -4.70
N VAL A 232 -15.45 1.41 -4.34
CA VAL A 232 -15.07 0.32 -5.26
C VAL A 232 -16.06 -0.83 -5.13
N LYS A 233 -17.00 -0.92 -6.07
CA LYS A 233 -18.00 -2.02 -6.16
C LYS A 233 -17.56 -3.13 -7.10
N ASN A 234 -16.82 -2.80 -8.13
CA ASN A 234 -16.30 -3.73 -9.14
C ASN A 234 -14.86 -3.41 -9.48
N SER A 235 -14.65 -2.34 -10.27
CA SER A 235 -13.32 -1.93 -10.74
C SER A 235 -13.29 -0.42 -10.94
N LYS A 236 -12.19 0.20 -10.50
CA LYS A 236 -11.91 1.63 -10.68
C LYS A 236 -10.45 1.82 -11.06
N ASP A 237 -10.23 2.68 -12.05
CA ASP A 237 -8.90 3.01 -12.56
C ASP A 237 -8.48 4.42 -12.13
N ILE A 238 -7.28 4.56 -11.61
CA ILE A 238 -6.63 5.85 -11.34
C ILE A 238 -5.38 5.94 -12.21
N ILE A 239 -5.26 7.05 -12.95
CA ILE A 239 -4.19 7.23 -13.92
C ILE A 239 -3.16 8.23 -13.40
N PHE A 240 -1.89 7.87 -13.59
CA PHE A 240 -0.74 8.75 -13.48
C PHE A 240 -0.07 8.87 -14.85
N ASN A 241 0.24 10.09 -15.24
CA ASN A 241 0.89 10.43 -16.50
C ASN A 241 1.88 11.59 -16.27
N ASN A 242 2.36 12.26 -17.32
CA ASN A 242 3.30 13.37 -17.20
C ASN A 242 4.59 13.00 -16.45
N PHE A 243 5.12 11.82 -16.76
CA PHE A 243 6.48 11.36 -16.42
C PHE A 243 7.07 10.65 -17.63
N LYS A 244 8.36 10.38 -17.61
CA LYS A 244 9.02 9.57 -18.64
C LYS A 244 10.18 8.83 -18.01
N ILE A 245 10.11 7.49 -18.04
CA ILE A 245 11.14 6.62 -17.46
C ILE A 245 12.48 6.88 -18.13
N PRO A 246 13.53 7.29 -17.39
CA PRO A 246 14.79 7.71 -17.96
C PRO A 246 15.65 6.51 -18.41
N SER A 247 16.31 6.66 -19.56
CA SER A 247 17.26 5.65 -20.06
C SER A 247 18.57 5.58 -19.26
N SER A 248 18.85 6.59 -18.46
CA SER A 248 20.05 6.66 -17.60
C SER A 248 19.98 5.77 -16.36
N ARG A 249 18.82 5.21 -16.05
CA ARG A 249 18.62 4.34 -14.88
C ARG A 249 18.82 2.88 -15.26
N LYS A 250 19.48 2.14 -14.37
CA LYS A 250 19.59 0.67 -14.50
C LYS A 250 18.33 -0.04 -14.06
N GLU A 251 17.63 0.53 -13.08
CA GLU A 251 16.38 0.01 -12.50
C GLU A 251 15.52 1.19 -12.04
N VAL A 252 14.21 1.03 -12.14
CA VAL A 252 13.22 1.99 -11.64
C VAL A 252 12.14 1.21 -10.91
N PHE A 253 12.00 1.48 -9.62
CA PHE A 253 10.94 0.92 -8.77
C PHE A 253 10.07 2.07 -8.27
N PRO A 254 8.90 2.29 -8.90
CA PRO A 254 7.98 3.32 -8.43
C PRO A 254 7.53 3.03 -7.00
N ILE A 255 7.45 4.05 -6.16
CA ILE A 255 6.88 3.94 -4.82
C ILE A 255 5.41 4.29 -4.91
N LEU A 256 4.56 3.36 -4.52
CA LEU A 256 3.11 3.52 -4.44
C LEU A 256 2.69 3.53 -2.97
N ILE A 257 1.91 4.55 -2.60
CA ILE A 257 1.29 4.65 -1.28
C ILE A 257 -0.22 4.73 -1.44
N GLY A 258 -0.98 4.25 -0.45
CA GLY A 258 -2.43 4.39 -0.49
C GLY A 258 -3.10 4.23 0.87
N GLY A 259 -4.37 4.64 0.92
CA GLY A 259 -5.23 4.53 2.08
C GLY A 259 -6.64 4.12 1.69
N ALA A 260 -7.24 3.23 2.50
CA ALA A 260 -8.58 2.71 2.27
C ALA A 260 -9.35 2.49 3.59
N LEU A 261 -10.66 2.41 3.46
CA LEU A 261 -11.60 2.11 4.54
C LEU A 261 -12.47 0.91 4.18
N ASP A 262 -12.95 0.22 5.18
CA ASP A 262 -13.94 -0.85 5.07
C ASP A 262 -13.49 -2.04 4.23
N ALA A 263 -12.19 -2.30 4.21
CA ALA A 263 -11.60 -3.47 3.58
C ALA A 263 -11.18 -4.49 4.64
N ASP A 264 -12.10 -5.35 5.02
CA ASP A 264 -11.90 -6.31 6.10
C ASP A 264 -10.95 -7.45 5.76
N LEU A 265 -10.34 -8.00 6.80
CA LEU A 265 -9.33 -9.05 6.68
C LEU A 265 -9.83 -10.32 5.95
N GLN A 266 -11.13 -10.64 6.05
CA GLN A 266 -11.71 -11.84 5.42
C GLN A 266 -12.38 -11.61 4.07
N GLN A 267 -12.51 -10.39 3.62
CA GLN A 267 -13.31 -10.10 2.43
C GLN A 267 -12.74 -10.67 1.14
N GLY A 268 -11.54 -11.21 1.14
CA GLY A 268 -10.78 -11.82 0.05
C GLY A 268 -11.42 -11.71 -1.33
N GLU A 269 -10.81 -11.16 -2.30
CA GLU A 269 -11.18 -10.84 -3.69
C GLU A 269 -10.96 -9.36 -4.04
N ASN A 270 -10.56 -8.51 -3.06
CA ASN A 270 -10.05 -7.19 -3.43
C ASN A 270 -8.62 -7.30 -3.97
N LYS A 271 -8.33 -6.55 -5.03
CA LYS A 271 -7.03 -6.54 -5.71
C LYS A 271 -6.61 -5.12 -6.04
N ILE A 272 -5.32 -4.87 -5.97
CA ILE A 272 -4.71 -3.68 -6.57
C ILE A 272 -3.79 -4.14 -7.69
N GLY A 273 -4.02 -3.65 -8.90
CA GLY A 273 -3.19 -3.90 -10.06
C GLY A 273 -2.50 -2.63 -10.55
N VAL A 274 -1.30 -2.77 -11.08
CA VAL A 274 -0.53 -1.69 -11.69
C VAL A 274 -0.24 -2.05 -13.13
N PHE A 275 -0.56 -1.15 -14.05
CA PHE A 275 -0.54 -1.41 -15.48
C PHE A 275 0.15 -0.26 -16.22
N SER A 276 1.05 -0.62 -17.12
CA SER A 276 1.50 0.25 -18.21
C SER A 276 0.53 0.17 -19.40
N LYS A 277 0.89 0.78 -20.52
CA LYS A 277 0.12 0.65 -21.77
C LYS A 277 0.09 -0.79 -22.32
N LYS A 278 1.03 -1.66 -21.96
CA LYS A 278 1.21 -2.98 -22.56
C LYS A 278 1.08 -4.13 -21.57
N VAL A 279 1.57 -3.97 -20.36
CA VAL A 279 1.72 -5.03 -19.37
C VAL A 279 1.22 -4.52 -18.02
N GLY A 280 0.76 -5.42 -17.19
CA GLY A 280 0.36 -5.11 -15.82
C GLY A 280 0.57 -6.27 -14.87
N VAL A 281 0.54 -5.95 -13.58
CA VAL A 281 0.70 -6.88 -12.49
C VAL A 281 -0.27 -6.56 -11.36
N TYR A 282 -0.81 -7.59 -10.72
CA TYR A 282 -1.47 -7.43 -9.43
C TYR A 282 -0.43 -7.43 -8.32
N LEU A 283 -0.57 -6.48 -7.41
CA LEU A 283 0.38 -6.29 -6.32
C LEU A 283 0.23 -7.37 -5.25
N GLU A 284 1.35 -7.79 -4.71
CA GLU A 284 1.44 -8.71 -3.58
C GLU A 284 2.66 -8.36 -2.75
N THR A 285 2.54 -8.49 -1.44
CA THR A 285 3.67 -8.42 -0.50
C THR A 285 3.61 -9.63 0.44
N LYS A 286 4.58 -9.77 1.31
CA LYS A 286 4.58 -10.82 2.34
C LYS A 286 3.32 -10.78 3.21
N THR A 287 2.84 -9.57 3.52
CA THR A 287 1.69 -9.34 4.40
C THR A 287 0.38 -9.13 3.66
N ARG A 288 0.40 -8.81 2.37
CA ARG A 288 -0.76 -8.52 1.54
C ARG A 288 -0.83 -9.46 0.34
N LYS A 289 -1.87 -10.30 0.30
CA LYS A 289 -2.04 -11.27 -0.79
C LYS A 289 -2.77 -10.65 -1.97
N VAL A 290 -2.49 -11.14 -3.19
CA VAL A 290 -3.14 -10.65 -4.43
C VAL A 290 -4.64 -10.53 -4.30
N LYS A 291 -5.32 -11.53 -3.73
CA LYS A 291 -6.78 -11.59 -3.58
C LYS A 291 -7.29 -11.04 -2.24
N ASN A 292 -6.52 -10.33 -1.52
CA ASN A 292 -6.88 -9.65 -0.28
C ASN A 292 -5.81 -8.60 0.01
N PHE A 293 -5.57 -7.73 -0.96
CA PHE A 293 -4.50 -6.75 -0.85
C PHE A 293 -4.81 -5.71 0.23
N LEU A 294 -6.02 -5.19 0.24
CA LEU A 294 -6.54 -4.40 1.36
C LEU A 294 -7.10 -5.37 2.40
N ASN A 295 -6.48 -5.45 3.54
CA ASN A 295 -6.70 -6.49 4.53
C ASN A 295 -6.67 -5.97 5.97
N SER A 296 -7.19 -4.78 6.20
CA SER A 296 -7.22 -4.14 7.53
C SER A 296 -5.83 -4.05 8.14
N SER A 297 -4.85 -3.52 7.42
CA SER A 297 -3.48 -3.42 7.96
C SER A 297 -2.77 -2.12 7.58
N ILE A 298 -1.75 -1.79 8.35
CA ILE A 298 -0.83 -0.69 8.04
C ILE A 298 0.54 -1.31 7.78
N THR A 299 1.03 -1.16 6.53
CA THR A 299 2.26 -1.82 6.06
C THR A 299 3.22 -0.84 5.40
N TYR A 300 4.51 -1.14 5.52
CA TYR A 300 5.57 -0.46 4.82
C TYR A 300 6.48 -1.50 4.15
N ALA A 301 6.68 -1.37 2.85
CA ALA A 301 7.32 -2.38 2.02
C ALA A 301 6.64 -3.76 2.19
N GLU A 302 7.35 -4.76 2.66
CA GLU A 302 6.87 -6.15 2.78
C GLU A 302 6.17 -6.46 4.12
N ASP A 303 6.33 -5.60 5.15
CA ASP A 303 5.99 -5.95 6.53
C ASP A 303 4.98 -4.98 7.16
N TYR A 304 4.40 -5.38 8.30
CA TYR A 304 3.60 -4.51 9.13
C TYR A 304 4.43 -3.34 9.65
N TRP A 305 3.84 -2.14 9.67
CA TRP A 305 4.47 -0.97 10.25
C TRP A 305 4.40 -1.02 11.78
N GLU A 306 5.52 -1.36 12.42
CA GLU A 306 5.58 -1.57 13.87
C GLU A 306 5.76 -0.26 14.67
N ASN A 307 6.25 0.82 14.05
CA ASN A 307 6.55 2.09 14.72
C ASN A 307 5.28 2.93 14.95
N ARG A 308 4.30 2.36 15.66
CA ARG A 308 3.02 3.00 16.01
C ARG A 308 2.45 2.46 17.32
N LYS A 309 1.51 3.18 17.92
CA LYS A 309 0.84 2.79 19.17
C LYS A 309 -0.67 3.02 19.07
N PRO A 310 -1.47 1.96 19.27
CA PRO A 310 -1.06 0.55 19.32
C PRO A 310 -0.55 0.09 17.94
N ASN A 311 0.33 -0.92 17.91
CA ASN A 311 0.84 -1.49 16.67
C ASN A 311 0.06 -2.74 16.23
N SER A 312 -1.24 -2.62 16.12
CA SER A 312 -2.16 -3.69 15.72
C SER A 312 -1.83 -4.22 14.32
N LYS A 313 -1.76 -5.52 14.11
CA LYS A 313 -1.65 -6.12 12.78
C LYS A 313 -2.96 -6.07 12.01
N ASN A 314 -4.08 -6.14 12.72
CA ASN A 314 -5.42 -5.95 12.18
C ASN A 314 -5.99 -4.64 12.72
N THR A 315 -6.24 -3.70 11.84
CA THR A 315 -6.74 -2.35 12.10
C THR A 315 -8.24 -2.19 11.85
N LEU A 316 -8.96 -3.32 11.70
CA LEU A 316 -10.41 -3.40 11.64
C LEU A 316 -11.03 -2.44 10.61
N GLY A 317 -10.68 -2.64 9.33
CA GLY A 317 -11.24 -1.87 8.21
C GLY A 317 -10.45 -0.61 7.83
N PHE A 318 -9.36 -0.26 8.52
CA PHE A 318 -8.52 0.87 8.16
C PHE A 318 -7.19 0.41 7.54
N ASP A 319 -6.94 0.77 6.28
CA ASP A 319 -5.75 0.36 5.55
C ASP A 319 -4.85 1.52 5.17
N ILE A 320 -3.54 1.34 5.38
CA ILE A 320 -2.47 2.16 4.78
C ILE A 320 -1.41 1.22 4.22
N PHE A 321 -0.93 1.51 3.01
CA PHE A 321 0.18 0.79 2.43
C PHE A 321 1.20 1.71 1.79
N SER A 322 2.46 1.31 1.85
CA SER A 322 3.57 1.86 1.07
C SER A 322 4.40 0.70 0.55
N LEU A 323 4.67 0.67 -0.75
CA LEU A 323 5.49 -0.38 -1.36
C LEU A 323 6.23 0.12 -2.60
N GLU A 324 7.31 -0.56 -2.95
CA GLU A 324 7.94 -0.43 -4.25
C GLU A 324 7.20 -1.32 -5.26
N VAL A 325 6.76 -0.72 -6.37
CA VAL A 325 6.12 -1.47 -7.45
C VAL A 325 7.20 -2.25 -8.20
N PRO A 326 7.10 -3.59 -8.31
CA PRO A 326 8.07 -4.39 -9.02
C PRO A 326 8.18 -3.97 -10.49
N ASN A 327 9.41 -3.74 -10.95
CA ASN A 327 9.70 -3.37 -12.35
C ASN A 327 11.06 -3.92 -12.79
N TYR A 328 11.26 -5.20 -12.57
CA TYR A 328 12.49 -5.89 -12.93
C TYR A 328 12.67 -5.90 -14.45
N ASP A 329 13.91 -5.57 -14.92
CA ASP A 329 14.25 -5.48 -16.35
C ASP A 329 13.31 -4.58 -17.16
N PHE A 330 12.68 -3.58 -16.52
CA PHE A 330 11.71 -2.66 -17.12
C PHE A 330 10.51 -3.36 -17.79
N GLU A 331 10.10 -4.51 -17.29
CA GLU A 331 8.99 -5.29 -17.86
C GLU A 331 7.65 -4.53 -17.80
N ILE A 332 7.35 -3.89 -16.66
CA ILE A 332 6.07 -3.18 -16.46
C ILE A 332 6.18 -1.74 -16.95
N PHE A 333 7.22 -1.03 -16.53
CA PHE A 333 7.47 0.36 -16.90
C PHE A 333 8.73 0.45 -17.76
N PRO A 334 8.62 0.29 -19.09
CA PRO A 334 9.76 0.33 -19.98
C PRO A 334 10.42 1.70 -20.03
N ILE A 335 11.70 1.75 -20.40
CA ILE A 335 12.41 3.00 -20.69
C ILE A 335 11.58 3.83 -21.67
N GLY A 336 11.42 5.14 -21.39
CA GLY A 336 10.56 6.04 -22.14
C GLY A 336 9.07 5.90 -21.85
N GLY A 337 8.65 4.97 -20.96
CA GLY A 337 7.26 4.83 -20.51
C GLY A 337 6.76 6.09 -19.79
N ASP A 338 5.52 6.48 -20.05
CA ASP A 338 4.93 7.76 -19.66
C ASP A 338 3.55 7.62 -19.01
N PHE A 339 3.13 6.39 -18.73
CA PHE A 339 1.78 6.05 -18.29
C PHE A 339 1.80 4.95 -17.23
N LEU A 340 1.02 5.16 -16.18
CA LEU A 340 0.74 4.19 -15.14
C LEU A 340 -0.73 4.26 -14.76
N ARG A 341 -1.39 3.12 -14.76
CA ARG A 341 -2.76 2.94 -14.29
C ARG A 341 -2.75 2.06 -13.05
N VAL A 342 -3.31 2.55 -11.97
CA VAL A 342 -3.60 1.76 -10.77
C VAL A 342 -5.06 1.36 -10.82
N ASN A 343 -5.32 0.06 -10.76
CA ASN A 343 -6.66 -0.51 -10.77
C ASN A 343 -7.00 -1.05 -9.38
N PHE A 344 -8.07 -0.56 -8.79
CA PHE A 344 -8.70 -1.16 -7.62
C PHE A 344 -9.88 -2.00 -8.08
N SER A 345 -9.96 -3.24 -7.60
CA SER A 345 -11.07 -4.13 -7.99
C SER A 345 -11.48 -5.07 -6.86
N THR A 346 -12.75 -5.44 -6.87
CA THR A 346 -13.35 -6.44 -5.99
C THR A 346 -14.44 -7.22 -6.73
N THR A 347 -14.71 -8.45 -6.28
CA THR A 347 -15.82 -9.27 -6.76
C THR A 347 -16.78 -9.66 -5.64
N LYS A 348 -16.56 -9.12 -4.43
CA LYS A 348 -17.39 -9.35 -3.24
C LYS A 348 -17.80 -8.04 -2.60
N ASN A 349 -17.28 -7.77 -1.42
CA ASN A 349 -17.67 -6.62 -0.63
C ASN A 349 -17.05 -5.32 -1.18
N ASN A 350 -17.80 -4.24 -1.09
CA ASN A 350 -17.33 -2.91 -1.43
C ASN A 350 -16.26 -2.46 -0.43
N PHE A 351 -15.40 -1.58 -0.85
CA PHE A 351 -14.49 -0.84 0.03
C PHE A 351 -14.32 0.58 -0.50
N TYR A 352 -13.75 1.45 0.32
CA TYR A 352 -13.54 2.85 -0.03
C TYR A 352 -12.04 3.16 -0.12
N THR A 353 -11.61 3.82 -1.19
CA THR A 353 -10.25 4.38 -1.26
C THR A 353 -10.31 5.90 -1.27
N PHE A 354 -9.44 6.55 -0.50
CA PHE A 354 -9.45 7.99 -0.32
C PHE A 354 -8.10 8.65 -0.64
N LEU A 355 -7.05 7.85 -0.76
CA LEU A 355 -5.68 8.32 -0.90
C LEU A 355 -4.90 7.41 -1.83
N LEU A 356 -4.17 7.99 -2.77
CA LEU A 356 -3.19 7.29 -3.61
C LEU A 356 -2.04 8.24 -3.93
N GLY A 357 -0.80 7.81 -3.74
CA GLY A 357 0.37 8.59 -4.09
C GLY A 357 1.40 7.78 -4.86
N LEU A 358 2.11 8.43 -5.76
CA LEU A 358 3.14 7.84 -6.61
C LEU A 358 4.41 8.70 -6.59
N ALA A 359 5.55 8.05 -6.38
CA ALA A 359 6.86 8.63 -6.67
C ALA A 359 7.56 7.76 -7.70
N ILE A 360 7.79 8.29 -8.91
CA ILE A 360 8.33 7.56 -10.05
C ILE A 360 9.49 8.32 -10.68
N ASP A 361 10.59 7.62 -10.96
CA ASP A 361 11.76 8.20 -11.63
C ASP A 361 11.38 8.78 -12.99
N THR A 362 11.89 9.97 -13.30
CA THR A 362 11.53 10.65 -14.56
C THR A 362 12.70 11.49 -15.10
N GLU A 363 12.64 11.84 -16.39
CA GLU A 363 13.53 12.79 -17.04
C GLU A 363 13.26 14.24 -16.57
N GLU A 364 14.25 15.13 -16.66
CA GLU A 364 14.16 16.53 -16.20
C GLU A 364 13.20 17.40 -17.04
N ASN A 365 13.03 17.08 -18.33
CA ASN A 365 12.28 17.91 -19.28
C ASN A 365 10.76 17.65 -19.31
N ILE A 366 10.20 17.12 -18.22
CA ILE A 366 8.77 16.84 -18.13
C ILE A 366 8.01 18.06 -17.61
N SER A 367 7.02 18.53 -18.40
CA SER A 367 6.09 19.56 -17.95
C SER A 367 5.11 18.98 -16.92
N LEU A 368 5.04 19.59 -15.74
CA LEU A 368 4.02 19.26 -14.72
C LEU A 368 2.69 19.99 -14.96
N ARG A 369 2.63 20.83 -16.02
CA ARG A 369 1.39 21.54 -16.36
C ARG A 369 0.47 20.64 -17.13
N ASP A 370 -0.73 20.44 -16.61
CA ASP A 370 -1.81 19.84 -17.36
C ASP A 370 -2.41 20.91 -18.29
N ALA A 371 -2.55 20.61 -19.57
CA ALA A 371 -3.17 21.50 -20.54
C ALA A 371 -4.59 21.96 -20.12
N GLU A 372 -5.26 21.17 -19.28
CA GLU A 372 -6.56 21.49 -18.69
C GLU A 372 -6.47 22.58 -17.60
N VAL A 373 -5.42 22.59 -16.79
CA VAL A 373 -5.21 23.61 -15.74
C VAL A 373 -4.90 24.97 -16.36
N ASP A 374 -4.12 25.01 -17.44
CA ASP A 374 -3.85 26.26 -18.18
C ASP A 374 -5.12 26.83 -18.84
N LYS A 375 -6.05 25.97 -19.26
CA LYS A 375 -7.34 26.34 -19.81
C LYS A 375 -8.30 26.92 -18.76
N ILE A 376 -8.29 26.35 -17.56
CA ILE A 376 -9.13 26.82 -16.43
C ILE A 376 -8.58 28.14 -15.86
N LEU A 377 -7.26 28.32 -15.81
CA LEU A 377 -6.60 29.50 -15.26
C LEU A 377 -6.52 30.67 -16.27
N GLY A 378 -7.01 30.51 -17.50
CA GLY A 378 -7.02 31.56 -18.51
C GLY A 378 -5.63 32.07 -18.93
N LYS A 379 -4.57 31.28 -18.68
CA LYS A 379 -3.20 31.65 -19.10
C LYS A 379 -2.96 31.25 -20.55
N PRO A 380 -2.39 32.14 -21.40
CA PRO A 380 -2.16 31.84 -22.81
C PRO A 380 -1.10 30.73 -22.92
N THR A 381 -1.44 29.71 -23.70
CA THR A 381 -0.53 28.63 -24.09
C THR A 381 0.67 29.22 -24.81
N GLN A 382 1.85 29.18 -24.24
CA GLN A 382 3.08 29.55 -24.96
C GLN A 382 3.30 28.53 -26.07
N LYS A 383 3.12 28.99 -27.32
CA LYS A 383 3.56 28.26 -28.51
C LYS A 383 5.07 28.05 -28.41
N GLN A 384 5.50 26.81 -28.42
CA GLN A 384 6.89 26.46 -28.63
C GLN A 384 7.35 27.02 -29.97
N VAL A 385 8.29 27.95 -29.95
CA VAL A 385 9.03 28.40 -31.13
C VAL A 385 10.00 27.27 -31.46
N SER A 386 9.68 26.53 -32.51
CA SER A 386 10.60 25.57 -33.14
C SER A 386 11.66 26.37 -33.93
N THR A 387 12.88 26.33 -33.47
CA THR A 387 14.04 26.71 -34.28
C THR A 387 14.36 25.57 -35.24
N PRO A 388 14.54 25.84 -36.53
CA PRO A 388 14.90 24.83 -37.51
C PRO A 388 16.42 24.58 -37.41
N THR A 389 16.80 23.32 -37.29
CA THR A 389 18.19 22.89 -37.54
C THR A 389 18.22 21.87 -38.67
N ASP A 390 19.09 22.18 -39.58
CA ASP A 390 19.28 21.59 -40.90
C ASP A 390 19.62 20.09 -40.87
N ASN A 391 19.18 19.45 -41.96
CA ASN A 391 19.54 18.13 -42.43
C ASN A 391 21.05 17.98 -42.68
N VAL A 392 21.62 16.87 -42.21
CA VAL A 392 22.67 16.16 -43.01
C VAL A 392 22.42 14.64 -42.86
N ALA A 393 22.32 14.01 -44.03
CA ALA A 393 22.06 12.61 -44.26
C ALA A 393 23.34 11.73 -44.23
N GLN A 394 23.08 10.41 -44.29
CA GLN A 394 23.99 9.30 -44.68
C GLN A 394 24.77 8.65 -43.54
N THR A 395 24.89 7.36 -43.40
CA THR A 395 24.75 6.14 -44.25
C THR A 395 24.83 4.90 -43.36
N THR A 396 24.07 3.90 -43.68
CA THR A 396 24.28 2.48 -43.26
C THR A 396 25.45 1.86 -44.02
N PRO A 397 26.15 0.79 -43.56
CA PRO A 397 25.63 -0.54 -43.78
C PRO A 397 26.00 -1.69 -42.82
N LYS A 398 25.17 -2.73 -42.85
CA LYS A 398 25.38 -4.20 -42.91
C LYS A 398 26.12 -4.97 -41.78
N GLU A 399 25.34 -5.78 -41.14
CA GLU A 399 25.27 -7.27 -41.17
C GLU A 399 26.57 -8.06 -40.86
N SER A 400 26.48 -8.91 -39.80
CA SER A 400 26.85 -10.32 -39.88
C SER A 400 26.55 -11.10 -38.58
N SER A 401 25.70 -12.11 -38.71
CA SER A 401 25.63 -13.29 -37.84
C SER A 401 26.54 -14.38 -38.46
N PRO A 402 26.63 -15.62 -38.00
CA PRO A 402 26.42 -16.28 -36.71
C PRO A 402 27.61 -17.19 -36.30
N ILE A 403 27.44 -18.11 -35.33
CA ILE A 403 27.95 -19.53 -35.22
C ILE A 403 27.92 -19.92 -33.72
N SER A 404 27.06 -20.77 -33.28
CA SER A 404 26.95 -22.26 -33.24
C SER A 404 27.82 -22.99 -32.20
N ASN A 405 27.07 -23.75 -31.41
CA ASN A 405 27.31 -25.15 -30.96
C ASN A 405 28.28 -25.44 -29.79
N VAL A 406 27.83 -26.26 -28.89
CA VAL A 406 27.97 -27.72 -28.59
C VAL A 406 28.24 -27.85 -27.09
N SER A 407 27.76 -28.68 -26.23
CA SER A 407 27.14 -30.01 -26.19
C SER A 407 26.70 -30.36 -24.79
N GLN A 408 25.67 -31.19 -24.67
CA GLN A 408 25.40 -32.03 -23.49
C GLN A 408 26.37 -33.23 -23.44
N PRO A 409 26.54 -33.92 -22.31
CA PRO A 409 25.85 -35.18 -22.11
C PRO A 409 25.40 -35.50 -20.68
N ALA A 410 24.25 -36.09 -20.58
CA ALA A 410 23.87 -37.46 -20.30
C ALA A 410 23.72 -37.87 -18.82
N THR A 411 22.48 -38.29 -18.56
CA THR A 411 22.00 -39.07 -17.39
C THR A 411 22.56 -40.46 -17.30
N PRO A 412 22.46 -41.13 -16.15
CA PRO A 412 21.73 -42.38 -16.18
C PRO A 412 20.72 -42.61 -15.01
N LYS A 413 19.90 -43.60 -15.31
CA LYS A 413 18.61 -44.03 -14.81
C LYS A 413 18.61 -44.85 -13.51
N ASN A 414 17.42 -44.82 -12.89
CA ASN A 414 16.62 -45.86 -12.24
C ASN A 414 17.19 -46.72 -11.09
N ASN A 415 16.42 -46.83 -10.02
CA ASN A 415 15.39 -47.87 -9.87
C ASN A 415 14.53 -47.76 -8.59
N THR A 416 13.34 -48.25 -8.78
CA THR A 416 12.16 -48.50 -7.98
C THR A 416 12.39 -49.31 -6.68
N ALA A 417 11.61 -49.09 -5.62
CA ALA A 417 10.52 -49.94 -5.14
C ALA A 417 10.10 -49.75 -3.68
N ASN A 418 8.82 -49.56 -3.48
CA ASN A 418 7.84 -50.12 -2.53
C ASN A 418 8.05 -50.12 -0.99
N THR A 419 7.01 -49.45 -0.41
CA THR A 419 6.08 -49.88 0.68
C THR A 419 6.62 -50.31 2.05
N SER A 420 6.18 -49.59 3.08
CA SER A 420 5.23 -50.05 4.12
C SER A 420 5.25 -49.09 5.35
N VAL A 421 4.06 -48.90 5.89
CA VAL A 421 3.79 -48.08 7.10
C VAL A 421 4.05 -48.90 8.36
N ALA A 422 4.74 -48.30 9.33
CA ALA A 422 4.63 -48.61 10.79
C ALA A 422 5.51 -47.63 11.63
N PRO A 423 5.39 -47.54 12.99
CA PRO A 423 5.21 -46.26 13.67
C PRO A 423 6.49 -45.63 14.26
N ASN A 424 6.41 -44.30 14.45
CA ASN A 424 7.26 -43.40 15.23
C ASN A 424 8.61 -43.93 15.76
N LYS A 425 9.65 -43.67 14.97
CA LYS A 425 11.04 -43.64 15.37
C LYS A 425 11.55 -42.19 15.26
N PRO A 426 12.48 -41.71 16.06
CA PRO A 426 13.02 -40.37 15.90
C PRO A 426 13.50 -40.20 14.45
N GLU A 427 12.98 -39.18 13.78
CA GLU A 427 13.23 -38.88 12.35
C GLU A 427 14.74 -38.70 12.17
N THR A 428 15.38 -39.66 11.53
CA THR A 428 16.79 -39.54 11.13
C THR A 428 16.88 -38.68 9.92
N ILE A 429 17.19 -37.41 10.09
CA ILE A 429 17.44 -36.49 8.96
C ILE A 429 18.64 -37.03 8.17
N PRO A 430 18.50 -37.28 6.85
CA PRO A 430 19.60 -37.81 6.06
C PRO A 430 20.83 -36.90 6.10
N SER A 431 22.02 -37.50 6.12
CA SER A 431 23.31 -36.76 6.19
C SER A 431 23.59 -35.90 4.94
N ASN A 432 22.93 -36.15 3.81
CA ASN A 432 23.07 -35.42 2.56
C ASN A 432 22.17 -34.18 2.44
N VAL A 433 21.37 -33.85 3.46
CA VAL A 433 20.60 -32.59 3.48
C VAL A 433 21.55 -31.43 3.79
N HIS A 434 21.50 -30.38 2.96
CA HIS A 434 22.34 -29.20 3.12
C HIS A 434 22.09 -28.52 4.47
N ARG A 435 23.18 -28.22 5.18
CA ARG A 435 23.16 -27.54 6.49
C ARG A 435 24.01 -26.29 6.44
N ILE A 436 23.56 -25.23 7.08
CA ILE A 436 24.32 -23.99 7.26
C ILE A 436 24.11 -23.45 8.67
N SER A 437 25.10 -22.69 9.16
CA SER A 437 24.95 -21.83 10.33
C SER A 437 24.88 -20.38 9.85
N ALA A 438 23.82 -19.63 10.25
CA ALA A 438 23.60 -18.25 9.86
C ALA A 438 23.00 -17.46 11.05
N GLU A 439 23.78 -16.52 11.60
CA GLU A 439 23.46 -15.85 12.88
C GLU A 439 22.15 -15.03 12.85
N ASN A 440 21.74 -14.47 11.73
CA ASN A 440 20.54 -13.64 11.61
C ASN A 440 19.38 -14.34 10.89
N VAL A 441 19.42 -15.67 10.78
CA VAL A 441 18.40 -16.47 10.13
C VAL A 441 17.78 -17.41 11.16
N LYS A 442 16.46 -17.46 11.20
CA LYS A 442 15.73 -18.33 12.14
C LYS A 442 16.10 -19.79 11.91
N LYS A 443 16.46 -20.51 12.97
CA LYS A 443 16.80 -21.94 12.89
C LYS A 443 15.60 -22.78 12.48
N GLY A 444 15.81 -23.74 11.57
CA GLY A 444 14.76 -24.61 11.05
C GLY A 444 14.99 -25.04 9.61
N PHE A 445 13.93 -25.38 8.91
CA PHE A 445 13.96 -25.98 7.59
C PHE A 445 13.40 -25.00 6.55
N TYR A 446 14.18 -24.71 5.51
CA TYR A 446 13.81 -23.81 4.43
C TYR A 446 13.72 -24.58 3.11
N LEU A 447 12.64 -24.40 2.37
CA LEU A 447 12.48 -24.94 1.02
C LEU A 447 13.02 -23.94 0.02
N ILE A 448 14.24 -24.16 -0.43
CA ILE A 448 14.97 -23.19 -1.27
C ILE A 448 14.51 -23.31 -2.73
N LEU A 449 14.12 -22.17 -3.28
CA LEU A 449 13.74 -21.97 -4.68
C LEU A 449 14.94 -21.65 -5.56
N GLY A 450 15.96 -20.97 -5.00
CA GLY A 450 17.17 -20.60 -5.71
C GLY A 450 18.14 -19.80 -4.85
N ALA A 451 19.38 -19.62 -5.35
CA ALA A 451 20.43 -18.83 -4.71
C ALA A 451 20.98 -17.80 -5.69
N TYR A 452 21.13 -16.56 -5.26
CA TYR A 452 21.41 -15.40 -6.11
C TYR A 452 22.53 -14.54 -5.53
N SER A 453 23.33 -13.92 -6.41
CA SER A 453 24.44 -13.06 -5.99
C SER A 453 23.99 -11.69 -5.46
N ASN A 454 22.77 -11.29 -5.70
CA ASN A 454 22.20 -10.05 -5.16
C ASN A 454 20.72 -10.25 -4.74
N LYS A 455 20.27 -9.35 -3.87
CA LYS A 455 18.92 -9.41 -3.29
C LYS A 455 17.84 -9.23 -4.35
N GLN A 456 18.05 -8.29 -5.28
CA GLN A 456 17.09 -7.96 -6.32
C GLN A 456 16.79 -9.18 -7.22
N ASN A 457 17.80 -9.95 -7.59
CA ASN A 457 17.61 -11.17 -8.40
C ASN A 457 16.80 -12.24 -7.65
N ALA A 458 17.00 -12.37 -6.34
CA ALA A 458 16.22 -13.28 -5.50
C ALA A 458 14.74 -12.82 -5.44
N GLU A 459 14.52 -11.53 -5.22
CA GLU A 459 13.18 -10.92 -5.13
C GLU A 459 12.44 -11.00 -6.47
N LYS A 460 13.12 -10.68 -7.59
CA LYS A 460 12.58 -10.83 -8.95
C LYS A 460 12.14 -12.28 -9.22
N TYR A 461 12.97 -13.24 -8.89
CA TYR A 461 12.64 -14.65 -9.10
C TYR A 461 11.43 -15.08 -8.27
N MET A 462 11.38 -14.71 -7.00
CA MET A 462 10.23 -14.98 -6.14
C MET A 462 8.95 -14.31 -6.66
N PHE A 463 9.04 -13.07 -7.10
CA PHE A 463 7.92 -12.36 -7.71
C PHE A 463 7.38 -13.11 -8.93
N ASN A 464 8.25 -13.49 -9.88
CA ASN A 464 7.87 -14.23 -11.07
C ASN A 464 7.22 -15.60 -10.74
N LEU A 465 7.69 -16.27 -9.69
CA LEU A 465 7.11 -17.52 -9.23
C LEU A 465 5.72 -17.33 -8.63
N ARG A 466 5.51 -16.28 -7.83
CA ARG A 466 4.19 -15.93 -7.27
C ARG A 466 3.17 -15.64 -8.36
N GLN A 467 3.55 -14.90 -9.43
CA GLN A 467 2.67 -14.63 -10.57
C GLN A 467 2.23 -15.92 -11.29
N LYS A 468 3.04 -16.95 -11.23
CA LYS A 468 2.74 -18.28 -11.79
C LYS A 468 2.04 -19.22 -10.81
N GLY A 469 1.69 -18.72 -9.60
CA GLY A 469 0.98 -19.46 -8.57
C GLY A 469 1.86 -20.42 -7.77
N VAL A 470 3.18 -20.22 -7.76
CA VAL A 470 4.11 -20.91 -6.87
C VAL A 470 4.32 -20.06 -5.62
N HIS A 471 4.12 -20.64 -4.44
CA HIS A 471 4.35 -19.95 -3.19
C HIS A 471 5.84 -19.62 -3.00
N ALA A 472 6.17 -18.36 -2.71
CA ALA A 472 7.52 -17.89 -2.41
C ALA A 472 7.45 -16.90 -1.23
N GLU A 473 8.00 -17.28 -0.08
CA GLU A 473 7.79 -16.57 1.19
C GLU A 473 8.78 -15.44 1.39
N GLY A 474 10.07 -15.67 1.11
CA GLY A 474 11.08 -14.66 1.33
C GLY A 474 12.49 -15.06 0.90
N SER A 475 13.44 -14.19 1.20
CA SER A 475 14.86 -14.46 0.99
C SER A 475 15.68 -14.06 2.22
N PHE A 476 16.82 -14.71 2.41
CA PHE A 476 17.81 -14.32 3.41
C PHE A 476 19.23 -14.33 2.84
N PHE A 477 20.10 -13.50 3.37
CA PHE A 477 21.50 -13.43 2.99
C PHE A 477 22.33 -14.44 3.78
N TYR A 478 23.16 -15.22 3.07
CA TYR A 478 24.13 -16.12 3.66
C TYR A 478 25.55 -15.59 3.42
N PRO A 479 26.18 -14.93 4.41
CA PRO A 479 27.45 -14.23 4.24
C PRO A 479 28.61 -15.13 3.78
N THR A 480 28.68 -16.37 4.28
CA THR A 480 29.77 -17.31 3.96
C THR A 480 29.91 -17.60 2.46
N LYS A 481 28.79 -17.57 1.71
CA LYS A 481 28.81 -17.77 0.25
C LYS A 481 28.51 -16.50 -0.52
N ASN A 482 28.25 -15.38 0.15
CA ASN A 482 27.82 -14.11 -0.43
C ASN A 482 26.62 -14.28 -1.38
N LEU A 483 25.60 -15.03 -0.92
CA LEU A 483 24.41 -15.37 -1.71
C LEU A 483 23.13 -15.06 -0.93
N TYR A 484 22.09 -14.66 -1.67
CA TYR A 484 20.72 -14.58 -1.20
C TYR A 484 20.00 -15.87 -1.57
N TYR A 485 19.45 -16.56 -0.56
CA TYR A 485 18.63 -17.75 -0.75
C TYR A 485 17.15 -17.36 -0.77
N ALA A 486 16.48 -17.53 -1.92
CA ALA A 486 15.04 -17.38 -2.04
C ALA A 486 14.37 -18.69 -1.61
N TYR A 487 13.33 -18.63 -0.77
CA TYR A 487 12.65 -19.81 -0.24
C TYR A 487 11.13 -19.74 -0.37
N SER A 488 10.53 -20.92 -0.50
CA SER A 488 9.09 -21.11 -0.62
C SER A 488 8.41 -21.17 0.75
N TYR A 489 8.93 -21.99 1.66
CA TYR A 489 8.40 -22.17 3.00
C TYR A 489 9.53 -22.22 4.02
N TYR A 490 9.24 -21.70 5.22
CA TYR A 490 9.96 -22.00 6.45
C TYR A 490 9.08 -22.91 7.32
N VAL A 491 9.63 -24.02 7.83
CA VAL A 491 8.93 -24.94 8.72
C VAL A 491 9.84 -25.42 9.85
N SER A 492 9.24 -25.92 10.94
CA SER A 492 9.98 -26.30 12.14
C SER A 492 10.37 -27.79 12.20
N SER A 493 9.82 -28.65 11.32
CA SER A 493 10.13 -30.07 11.27
C SER A 493 10.54 -30.52 9.87
N TYR A 494 11.36 -31.57 9.80
CA TYR A 494 11.81 -32.16 8.53
C TYR A 494 10.67 -32.85 7.78
N GLU A 495 9.74 -33.51 8.51
CA GLU A 495 8.56 -34.15 7.95
C GLU A 495 7.68 -33.14 7.22
N GLU A 496 7.42 -31.99 7.84
CA GLU A 496 6.66 -30.91 7.23
C GLU A 496 7.39 -30.34 6.01
N ALA A 497 8.72 -30.19 6.07
CA ALA A 497 9.53 -29.77 4.95
C ALA A 497 9.39 -30.72 3.74
N LEU A 498 9.45 -32.03 3.96
CA LEU A 498 9.24 -33.04 2.90
C LEU A 498 7.84 -32.99 2.29
N LYS A 499 6.81 -32.77 3.13
CA LYS A 499 5.43 -32.62 2.66
C LYS A 499 5.29 -31.39 1.77
N LYS A 500 5.81 -30.25 2.22
CA LYS A 500 5.77 -28.98 1.47
C LYS A 500 6.63 -29.03 0.20
N GLN A 501 7.76 -29.72 0.22
CA GLN A 501 8.58 -29.94 -0.97
C GLN A 501 7.81 -30.66 -2.07
N LYS A 502 7.10 -31.75 -1.71
CA LYS A 502 6.26 -32.49 -2.67
C LYS A 502 5.14 -31.61 -3.21
N GLU A 503 4.49 -30.81 -2.37
CA GLU A 503 3.43 -29.87 -2.76
C GLU A 503 3.96 -28.86 -3.80
N VAL A 504 5.06 -28.18 -3.53
CA VAL A 504 5.64 -27.17 -4.44
C VAL A 504 6.09 -27.83 -5.76
N ASN A 505 6.76 -28.96 -5.71
CA ASN A 505 7.22 -29.65 -6.92
C ASN A 505 6.04 -30.18 -7.76
N SER A 506 4.92 -30.58 -7.15
CA SER A 506 3.71 -31.01 -7.87
C SER A 506 3.05 -29.86 -8.63
N ILE A 507 3.02 -28.66 -8.06
CA ILE A 507 2.52 -27.45 -8.73
C ILE A 507 3.33 -27.14 -9.99
N LYS A 508 4.65 -27.32 -9.93
CA LYS A 508 5.56 -27.11 -11.06
C LYS A 508 5.31 -28.09 -12.19
N ASN A 509 5.19 -29.37 -11.86
CA ASN A 509 5.05 -30.45 -12.85
C ASN A 509 3.73 -30.40 -13.66
N GLY A 510 2.76 -29.63 -13.23
CA GLY A 510 1.49 -29.41 -13.95
C GLY A 510 1.47 -28.19 -14.86
N LYS A 511 2.61 -27.45 -15.01
CA LYS A 511 2.66 -26.17 -15.72
C LYS A 511 3.88 -26.10 -16.65
N PRO A 512 3.71 -26.16 -17.98
CA PRO A 512 4.83 -26.11 -18.94
C PRO A 512 5.76 -24.91 -18.76
N GLU A 513 5.21 -23.75 -18.37
CA GLU A 513 5.97 -22.53 -18.13
C GLU A 513 6.87 -22.58 -16.87
N LEU A 514 6.71 -23.64 -16.06
CA LEU A 514 7.51 -23.88 -14.84
C LEU A 514 8.49 -25.05 -14.98
N GLU A 515 8.46 -25.81 -16.08
CA GLU A 515 9.34 -26.98 -16.29
C GLU A 515 10.85 -26.65 -16.23
N LYS A 516 11.22 -25.42 -16.59
CA LYS A 516 12.60 -24.93 -16.52
C LYS A 516 13.06 -24.59 -15.10
N ILE A 517 12.16 -24.57 -14.11
CA ILE A 517 12.48 -24.25 -12.73
C ILE A 517 12.98 -25.51 -12.04
N LYS A 518 14.20 -25.45 -11.49
CA LYS A 518 14.79 -26.57 -10.72
C LYS A 518 13.89 -26.93 -9.52
N ASP A 519 13.91 -28.19 -9.12
CA ASP A 519 13.18 -28.65 -7.96
C ASP A 519 13.65 -27.94 -6.69
N VAL A 520 12.69 -27.64 -5.82
CA VAL A 520 13.01 -27.05 -4.54
C VAL A 520 13.74 -28.07 -3.65
N TRP A 521 14.72 -27.61 -2.91
CA TRP A 521 15.50 -28.45 -2.02
C TRP A 521 15.45 -27.93 -0.58
N ILE A 522 15.66 -28.84 0.37
CA ILE A 522 15.59 -28.52 1.80
C ILE A 522 16.95 -28.06 2.28
N LEU A 523 16.99 -26.90 2.95
CA LEU A 523 18.13 -26.34 3.65
C LEU A 523 17.82 -26.33 5.16
N ILE A 524 18.76 -26.79 5.96
CA ILE A 524 18.69 -26.69 7.41
C ILE A 524 19.55 -25.51 7.86
N VAL A 525 18.96 -24.61 8.63
CA VAL A 525 19.69 -23.56 9.35
C VAL A 525 19.80 -23.97 10.82
N GLU A 526 21.04 -24.15 11.32
CA GLU A 526 21.37 -24.64 12.67
C GLU A 526 21.75 -23.52 13.63
#